data_5a8f5bacafbfa6b89264d7542a09218d
#
_entry.id   5a8f5bacafbfa6b89264d7542a09218d
#
_cell.length_a   1.000
_cell.length_b   1.000
_cell.length_c   1.000
_cell.angle_alpha   90.00
_cell.angle_beta   90.00
_cell.angle_gamma   90.00
#
_symmetry.space_group_name_H-M   'P 1'
#
loop_
_entity.id
_entity.type
_entity.pdbx_description
1 polymer ?
#
loop_
_entity_poly.entity_id
_entity_poly.type
_entity_poly.pdbx_seq_one_letter_code
_entity_poly.pdbx_strand_id
1 'polypeptide(L)'
;MKKIIGVVLIIGGLLFAALAIKALFSAPKAEEQIRSAVTIKDGRILPENEGKLVVVSGTLKPAEQLQDPITGVKLPGVTAKRTVWTYKQDTGSGDEKVWDWHPENTDYSEKANFGINAEILTSTMLAAPTVLGEFKVESELLNPLIRNTEFTQYDEESLKDGWKVLSGGKESRYCVSKEHWLPKKTTGMYSSTGYGSQKISYGIVSPDDPLEYTIIGVQKGDTLIKSEDVDSVTTVKGIMTAEEFAAENKKGVRGGSIFGIVAGILLAIIGVGMTAFRRQ
;
A
#
# COMPACT_ATOMS: atom_id res chain seq x y z
N MET A 1 31.76 -11.70 1.97
CA MET A 1 30.52 -10.90 2.04
C MET A 1 30.44 -9.80 0.98
N LYS A 2 31.33 -8.80 0.91
CA LYS A 2 31.24 -7.68 -0.05
C LYS A 2 31.07 -8.09 -1.53
N LYS A 3 31.78 -9.12 -2.01
CA LYS A 3 31.63 -9.61 -3.39
C LYS A 3 30.24 -10.20 -3.69
N ILE A 4 29.66 -10.92 -2.73
CA ILE A 4 28.31 -11.50 -2.88
C ILE A 4 27.29 -10.37 -2.94
N ILE A 5 27.39 -9.38 -2.05
CA ILE A 5 26.52 -8.19 -2.07
C ILE A 5 26.68 -7.45 -3.40
N GLY A 6 27.91 -7.26 -3.89
CA GLY A 6 28.16 -6.61 -5.17
C GLY A 6 27.50 -7.34 -6.34
N VAL A 7 27.59 -8.68 -6.40
CA VAL A 7 26.91 -9.49 -7.45
C VAL A 7 25.40 -9.35 -7.35
N VAL A 8 24.82 -9.37 -6.15
CA VAL A 8 23.37 -9.18 -5.93
C VAL A 8 22.91 -7.80 -6.42
N LEU A 9 23.70 -6.76 -6.13
CA LEU A 9 23.39 -5.40 -6.59
C LEU A 9 23.47 -5.27 -8.12
N ILE A 10 24.43 -5.92 -8.77
CA ILE A 10 24.53 -5.94 -10.25
C ILE A 10 23.29 -6.61 -10.84
N ILE A 11 22.98 -7.82 -10.41
CA ILE A 11 21.85 -8.58 -10.95
C ILE A 11 20.52 -7.85 -10.68
N GLY A 12 20.31 -7.40 -9.44
CA GLY A 12 19.10 -6.65 -9.03
C GLY A 12 18.96 -5.34 -9.78
N GLY A 13 20.03 -4.58 -9.94
CA GLY A 13 20.05 -3.33 -10.69
C GLY A 13 19.73 -3.50 -12.17
N LEU A 14 20.34 -4.52 -12.82
CA LEU A 14 20.05 -4.82 -14.22
C LEU A 14 18.61 -5.32 -14.43
N LEU A 15 18.10 -6.16 -13.53
CA LEU A 15 16.72 -6.62 -13.59
C LEU A 15 15.74 -5.45 -13.42
N PHE A 16 16.00 -4.57 -12.47
CA PHE A 16 15.18 -3.37 -12.23
C PHE A 16 15.18 -2.43 -13.44
N ALA A 17 16.35 -2.18 -14.07
CA ALA A 17 16.45 -1.42 -15.29
C ALA A 17 15.70 -2.08 -16.46
N ALA A 18 15.80 -3.41 -16.61
CA ALA A 18 15.10 -4.13 -17.66
C ALA A 18 13.58 -4.07 -17.52
N LEU A 19 13.04 -4.16 -16.29
CA LEU A 19 11.62 -4.00 -16.01
C LEU A 19 11.14 -2.57 -16.32
N ALA A 20 11.94 -1.56 -15.97
CA ALA A 20 11.63 -0.16 -16.29
C ALA A 20 11.63 0.11 -17.80
N ILE A 21 12.57 -0.49 -18.55
CA ILE A 21 12.60 -0.43 -20.01
C ILE A 21 11.35 -1.10 -20.60
N LYS A 22 10.99 -2.31 -20.13
CA LYS A 22 9.76 -3.00 -20.57
C LYS A 22 8.54 -2.12 -20.35
N ALA A 23 8.38 -1.49 -19.18
CA ALA A 23 7.29 -0.58 -18.89
C ALA A 23 7.25 0.61 -19.87
N LEU A 24 8.40 1.18 -20.21
CA LEU A 24 8.51 2.28 -21.18
C LEU A 24 8.01 1.88 -22.57
N PHE A 25 8.31 0.66 -23.02
CA PHE A 25 7.87 0.14 -24.32
C PHE A 25 6.41 -0.31 -24.34
N SER A 26 5.84 -0.73 -23.22
CA SER A 26 4.41 -1.08 -23.11
C SER A 26 3.50 0.16 -22.98
N ALA A 27 4.04 1.29 -22.54
CA ALA A 27 3.27 2.52 -22.32
C ALA A 27 2.46 3.02 -23.53
N PRO A 28 2.97 3.01 -24.78
CA PRO A 28 2.21 3.46 -25.94
C PRO A 28 0.96 2.61 -26.20
N LYS A 29 1.03 1.30 -26.00
CA LYS A 29 -0.12 0.38 -26.17
C LYS A 29 -1.19 0.66 -25.10
N ALA A 30 -0.78 0.81 -23.85
CA ALA A 30 -1.69 1.16 -22.77
C ALA A 30 -2.32 2.54 -22.99
N GLU A 31 -1.57 3.53 -23.47
CA GLU A 31 -2.08 4.86 -23.82
C GLU A 31 -3.18 4.78 -24.90
N GLU A 32 -2.97 3.99 -25.96
CA GLU A 32 -3.95 3.81 -27.04
C GLU A 32 -5.21 3.11 -26.53
N GLN A 33 -5.09 2.08 -25.71
CA GLN A 33 -6.23 1.40 -25.08
C GLN A 33 -7.03 2.37 -24.18
N ILE A 34 -6.36 3.18 -23.37
CA ILE A 34 -7.02 4.18 -22.52
C ILE A 34 -7.75 5.21 -23.38
N ARG A 35 -7.13 5.72 -24.45
CA ARG A 35 -7.74 6.71 -25.36
C ARG A 35 -8.98 6.15 -26.06
N SER A 36 -8.99 4.84 -26.34
CA SER A 36 -10.14 4.16 -26.97
C SER A 36 -11.25 3.80 -25.97
N ALA A 37 -11.01 3.95 -24.66
CA ALA A 37 -12.01 3.65 -23.64
C ALA A 37 -13.22 4.63 -23.73
N VAL A 38 -14.39 4.11 -23.42
CA VAL A 38 -15.61 4.92 -23.42
C VAL A 38 -15.60 5.83 -22.19
N THR A 39 -15.69 7.14 -22.38
CA THR A 39 -15.81 8.10 -21.27
C THR A 39 -17.25 8.19 -20.79
N ILE A 40 -17.47 7.91 -19.51
CA ILE A 40 -18.77 8.04 -18.83
C ILE A 40 -18.69 9.24 -17.88
N LYS A 41 -19.32 10.35 -18.25
CA LYS A 41 -19.22 11.62 -17.51
C LYS A 41 -20.14 11.73 -16.30
N ASP A 42 -21.28 11.04 -16.33
CA ASP A 42 -22.33 11.13 -15.31
C ASP A 42 -22.36 9.90 -14.37
N GLY A 43 -21.41 8.98 -14.53
CA GLY A 43 -21.32 7.77 -13.72
C GLY A 43 -22.49 6.80 -13.92
N ARG A 44 -23.23 6.88 -15.03
CA ARG A 44 -24.37 6.01 -15.33
C ARG A 44 -23.93 4.70 -15.96
N ILE A 45 -24.65 3.65 -15.61
CA ILE A 45 -24.48 2.33 -16.20
C ILE A 45 -25.21 2.29 -17.54
N LEU A 46 -24.49 2.00 -18.61
CA LEU A 46 -25.08 1.85 -19.96
C LEU A 46 -24.87 0.41 -20.42
N PRO A 47 -25.98 -0.33 -20.75
CA PRO A 47 -25.88 -1.73 -21.16
C PRO A 47 -24.99 -1.97 -22.38
N GLU A 48 -24.93 -1.00 -23.30
CA GLU A 48 -24.05 -1.05 -24.47
C GLU A 48 -22.55 -1.03 -24.15
N ASN A 49 -22.18 -0.72 -22.93
CA ASN A 49 -20.80 -0.72 -22.47
C ASN A 49 -20.40 -2.01 -21.74
N GLU A 50 -21.30 -2.99 -21.66
CA GLU A 50 -21.00 -4.29 -21.06
C GLU A 50 -19.75 -4.92 -21.67
N GLY A 51 -18.79 -5.29 -20.82
CA GLY A 51 -17.49 -5.87 -21.22
C GLY A 51 -16.52 -4.89 -21.83
N LYS A 52 -16.85 -3.60 -21.98
CA LYS A 52 -15.95 -2.60 -22.55
C LYS A 52 -15.11 -1.92 -21.46
N LEU A 53 -13.94 -1.46 -21.88
CA LEU A 53 -13.12 -0.56 -21.09
C LEU A 53 -13.78 0.82 -21.03
N VAL A 54 -14.00 1.30 -19.82
CA VAL A 54 -14.66 2.59 -19.56
C VAL A 54 -13.79 3.46 -18.65
N VAL A 55 -13.87 4.77 -18.82
CA VAL A 55 -13.31 5.78 -17.93
C VAL A 55 -14.46 6.49 -17.25
N VAL A 56 -14.53 6.35 -15.93
CA VAL A 56 -15.60 6.90 -15.10
C VAL A 56 -15.01 7.90 -14.12
N SER A 57 -15.56 9.10 -14.08
CA SER A 57 -15.14 10.16 -13.17
C SER A 57 -16.26 10.51 -12.19
N GLY A 58 -15.88 10.82 -10.96
CA GLY A 58 -16.85 11.25 -9.94
C GLY A 58 -16.26 11.21 -8.53
N THR A 59 -17.16 11.35 -7.56
CA THR A 59 -16.82 11.26 -6.14
C THR A 59 -16.99 9.82 -5.66
N LEU A 60 -15.93 9.24 -5.10
CA LEU A 60 -15.99 7.95 -4.44
C LEU A 60 -16.77 8.06 -3.13
N LYS A 61 -17.72 7.16 -2.93
CA LYS A 61 -18.53 7.12 -1.71
C LYS A 61 -18.52 5.72 -1.13
N PRO A 62 -18.26 5.55 0.18
CA PRO A 62 -18.44 4.26 0.83
C PRO A 62 -19.95 3.96 0.88
N ALA A 63 -20.34 2.76 0.45
CA ALA A 63 -21.71 2.27 0.59
C ALA A 63 -21.98 1.82 2.05
N GLU A 64 -20.93 1.42 2.76
CA GLU A 64 -20.96 1.01 4.15
C GLU A 64 -19.77 1.61 4.89
N GLN A 65 -19.89 1.71 6.22
CA GLN A 65 -18.80 2.18 7.07
C GLN A 65 -17.58 1.26 6.95
N LEU A 66 -16.42 1.83 6.61
CA LEU A 66 -15.18 1.08 6.64
C LEU A 66 -14.85 0.68 8.08
N GLN A 67 -14.73 -0.61 8.34
CA GLN A 67 -14.42 -1.16 9.65
C GLN A 67 -13.37 -2.26 9.53
N ASP A 68 -12.38 -2.25 10.40
CA ASP A 68 -11.41 -3.34 10.48
C ASP A 68 -12.06 -4.57 11.12
N PRO A 69 -12.14 -5.71 10.41
CA PRO A 69 -12.78 -6.90 10.93
C PRO A 69 -12.04 -7.54 12.12
N ILE A 70 -10.78 -7.19 12.36
CA ILE A 70 -9.99 -7.71 13.49
C ILE A 70 -10.20 -6.86 14.74
N THR A 71 -10.00 -5.56 14.65
CA THR A 71 -10.02 -4.65 15.80
C THR A 71 -11.39 -4.05 16.10
N GLY A 72 -12.27 -4.00 15.09
CA GLY A 72 -13.54 -3.28 15.17
C GLY A 72 -13.43 -1.77 14.91
N VAL A 73 -12.22 -1.24 14.69
CA VAL A 73 -12.01 0.18 14.43
C VAL A 73 -12.80 0.64 13.21
N LYS A 74 -13.62 1.67 13.40
CA LYS A 74 -14.31 2.38 12.33
C LYS A 74 -13.37 3.43 11.74
N LEU A 75 -13.21 3.42 10.43
CA LEU A 75 -12.27 4.27 9.71
C LEU A 75 -13.03 5.16 8.73
N PRO A 76 -12.64 6.43 8.55
CA PRO A 76 -13.27 7.30 7.57
C PRO A 76 -12.84 6.92 6.14
N GLY A 77 -13.68 7.32 5.17
CA GLY A 77 -13.40 7.17 3.74
C GLY A 77 -13.66 5.76 3.20
N VAL A 78 -13.10 5.50 2.03
CA VAL A 78 -13.37 4.29 1.24
C VAL A 78 -12.30 3.21 1.43
N THR A 79 -11.13 3.57 1.93
CA THR A 79 -10.00 2.63 2.08
C THR A 79 -9.02 3.12 3.14
N ALA A 80 -8.34 2.17 3.78
CA ALA A 80 -7.29 2.43 4.76
C ALA A 80 -6.18 1.38 4.64
N LYS A 81 -5.00 1.72 5.13
CA LYS A 81 -3.88 0.79 5.30
C LYS A 81 -3.75 0.45 6.78
N ARG A 82 -3.99 -0.80 7.15
CA ARG A 82 -3.62 -1.32 8.45
C ARG A 82 -2.14 -1.67 8.44
N THR A 83 -1.36 -1.09 9.33
CA THR A 83 0.05 -1.42 9.54
C THR A 83 0.20 -2.11 10.88
N VAL A 84 0.75 -3.30 10.86
CA VAL A 84 1.12 -4.06 12.06
C VAL A 84 2.56 -3.76 12.39
N TRP A 85 2.83 -3.44 13.64
CA TRP A 85 4.16 -3.18 14.18
C TRP A 85 4.49 -4.30 15.15
N THR A 86 5.60 -4.99 14.91
CA THR A 86 6.07 -6.07 15.78
C THR A 86 7.30 -5.61 16.57
N TYR A 87 7.30 -5.89 17.86
CA TYR A 87 8.43 -5.63 18.74
C TYR A 87 9.46 -6.73 18.60
N LYS A 88 10.62 -6.41 18.07
CA LYS A 88 11.71 -7.37 17.83
C LYS A 88 13.09 -6.76 18.05
N GLN A 89 14.08 -7.65 18.16
CA GLN A 89 15.47 -7.26 18.25
C GLN A 89 16.02 -6.94 16.86
N ASP A 90 16.71 -5.82 16.76
CA ASP A 90 17.46 -5.44 15.58
C ASP A 90 18.94 -5.26 15.93
N THR A 91 19.81 -5.33 14.94
CA THR A 91 21.23 -5.04 15.09
C THR A 91 21.43 -3.56 14.83
N GLY A 92 21.65 -2.79 15.89
CA GLY A 92 22.02 -1.38 15.79
C GLY A 92 23.42 -1.17 15.18
N SER A 93 23.79 0.07 14.96
CA SER A 93 25.13 0.39 14.48
C SER A 93 26.16 0.05 15.57
N GLY A 94 27.11 -0.87 15.27
CA GLY A 94 28.16 -1.28 16.20
C GLY A 94 27.89 -2.56 16.99
N ASP A 95 27.12 -3.50 16.41
CA ASP A 95 26.77 -4.80 17.02
C ASP A 95 25.94 -4.71 18.32
N GLU A 96 25.47 -3.54 18.71
CA GLU A 96 24.51 -3.41 19.80
C GLU A 96 23.15 -3.95 19.40
N LYS A 97 22.62 -4.82 20.25
CA LYS A 97 21.27 -5.35 20.07
C LYS A 97 20.24 -4.36 20.62
N VAL A 98 19.45 -3.77 19.73
CA VAL A 98 18.40 -2.82 20.08
C VAL A 98 17.03 -3.48 19.91
N TRP A 99 16.15 -3.27 20.89
CA TRP A 99 14.77 -3.73 20.81
C TRP A 99 13.89 -2.55 20.37
N ASP A 100 13.15 -2.71 19.27
CA ASP A 100 12.27 -1.65 18.76
C ASP A 100 11.08 -2.23 17.99
N TRP A 101 10.15 -1.33 17.66
CA TRP A 101 8.97 -1.61 16.86
C TRP A 101 9.29 -1.50 15.36
N HIS A 102 9.03 -2.57 14.64
CA HIS A 102 9.23 -2.62 13.20
C HIS A 102 7.90 -2.84 12.47
N PRO A 103 7.61 -2.05 11.42
CA PRO A 103 6.43 -2.29 10.59
C PRO A 103 6.59 -3.62 9.85
N GLU A 104 5.56 -4.45 9.91
CA GLU A 104 5.56 -5.75 9.26
C GLU A 104 4.74 -5.70 7.97
N ASN A 105 5.38 -6.12 6.89
CA ASN A 105 4.75 -6.29 5.59
C ASN A 105 4.63 -7.76 5.17
N THR A 106 5.18 -8.67 5.96
CA THR A 106 5.26 -10.09 5.65
C THR A 106 4.50 -10.93 6.65
N ASP A 107 3.98 -12.04 6.17
CA ASP A 107 3.36 -13.07 6.99
C ASP A 107 4.44 -13.77 7.82
N TYR A 108 4.34 -13.67 9.15
CA TYR A 108 5.24 -14.38 10.03
C TYR A 108 4.77 -15.81 10.22
N SER A 109 5.37 -16.73 9.50
CA SER A 109 5.10 -18.17 9.64
C SER A 109 5.69 -18.79 10.91
N GLU A 110 6.57 -18.09 11.64
CA GLU A 110 7.31 -18.63 12.79
C GLU A 110 6.69 -18.23 14.14
N LYS A 111 5.43 -18.64 14.38
CA LYS A 111 4.74 -18.42 15.67
C LYS A 111 5.52 -18.93 16.89
N ALA A 112 6.35 -19.94 16.70
CA ALA A 112 7.05 -20.63 17.78
C ALA A 112 8.11 -19.78 18.52
N ASN A 113 8.57 -18.67 17.91
CA ASN A 113 9.65 -17.87 18.43
C ASN A 113 9.22 -16.62 19.19
N PHE A 114 7.93 -16.31 19.23
CA PHE A 114 7.45 -15.05 19.81
C PHE A 114 7.08 -15.13 21.30
N GLY A 115 6.96 -16.31 21.88
CA GLY A 115 6.61 -16.45 23.30
C GLY A 115 5.21 -15.92 23.67
N ILE A 116 4.36 -15.63 22.67
CA ILE A 116 2.97 -15.20 22.82
C ILE A 116 2.05 -16.22 22.15
N ASN A 117 0.88 -16.45 22.75
CA ASN A 117 -0.15 -17.36 22.21
C ASN A 117 -1.17 -16.65 21.31
N ALA A 118 -0.94 -15.41 20.96
CA ALA A 118 -1.83 -14.63 20.13
C ALA A 118 -1.67 -14.96 18.64
N GLU A 119 -2.73 -14.77 17.88
CA GLU A 119 -2.69 -14.83 16.43
C GLU A 119 -1.75 -13.76 15.89
N ILE A 120 -0.86 -14.13 14.97
CA ILE A 120 0.02 -13.17 14.31
C ILE A 120 -0.79 -12.37 13.29
N LEU A 121 -0.78 -11.06 13.47
CA LEU A 121 -1.47 -10.11 12.61
C LEU A 121 -0.60 -9.72 11.43
N THR A 122 -1.22 -9.42 10.29
CA THR A 122 -0.53 -8.96 9.08
C THR A 122 -0.99 -7.57 8.67
N SER A 123 -0.04 -6.80 8.11
CA SER A 123 -0.38 -5.53 7.47
C SER A 123 -1.20 -5.79 6.21
N THR A 124 -2.25 -5.01 5.99
CA THR A 124 -3.12 -5.17 4.83
C THR A 124 -3.80 -3.87 4.43
N MET A 125 -4.33 -3.87 3.21
CA MET A 125 -5.25 -2.82 2.76
C MET A 125 -6.67 -3.21 3.13
N LEU A 126 -7.41 -2.26 3.66
CA LEU A 126 -8.83 -2.35 3.98
C LEU A 126 -9.60 -1.50 2.96
N ALA A 127 -10.71 -2.00 2.48
CA ALA A 127 -11.62 -1.26 1.59
C ALA A 127 -13.07 -1.49 2.02
N ALA A 128 -13.84 -0.42 2.06
CA ALA A 128 -15.29 -0.51 2.17
C ALA A 128 -15.89 -0.84 0.79
N PRO A 129 -17.08 -1.46 0.73
CA PRO A 129 -17.88 -1.44 -0.48
C PRO A 129 -18.03 0.02 -0.94
N THR A 130 -17.58 0.32 -2.16
CA THR A 130 -17.44 1.69 -2.64
C THR A 130 -18.20 1.86 -3.95
N VAL A 131 -18.82 3.02 -4.13
CA VAL A 131 -19.52 3.39 -5.37
C VAL A 131 -18.93 4.64 -5.99
N LEU A 132 -18.99 4.69 -7.32
CA LEU A 132 -18.65 5.84 -8.17
C LEU A 132 -19.79 6.07 -9.14
N GLY A 133 -20.63 7.09 -8.90
CA GLY A 133 -21.90 7.20 -9.59
C GLY A 133 -22.82 6.01 -9.27
N GLU A 134 -23.30 5.31 -10.31
CA GLU A 134 -24.09 4.08 -10.17
C GLU A 134 -23.22 2.81 -10.08
N PHE A 135 -21.90 2.92 -10.33
CA PHE A 135 -21.00 1.77 -10.34
C PHE A 135 -20.53 1.38 -8.95
N LYS A 136 -20.56 0.10 -8.64
CA LYS A 136 -19.75 -0.51 -7.59
C LYS A 136 -18.31 -0.58 -8.08
N VAL A 137 -17.36 -0.29 -7.21
CA VAL A 137 -15.93 -0.26 -7.53
C VAL A 137 -15.24 -1.45 -6.87
N GLU A 138 -14.56 -2.27 -7.67
CA GLU A 138 -13.74 -3.36 -7.15
C GLU A 138 -12.59 -2.81 -6.28
N SER A 139 -12.32 -3.46 -5.15
CA SER A 139 -11.35 -2.98 -4.15
C SER A 139 -9.92 -2.79 -4.71
N GLU A 140 -9.53 -3.59 -5.69
CA GLU A 140 -8.23 -3.46 -6.35
C GLU A 140 -8.05 -2.11 -7.07
N LEU A 141 -9.13 -1.54 -7.59
CA LEU A 141 -9.12 -0.22 -8.23
C LEU A 141 -8.89 0.91 -7.21
N LEU A 142 -9.07 0.66 -5.92
CA LEU A 142 -8.80 1.62 -4.86
C LEU A 142 -7.36 1.58 -4.36
N ASN A 143 -6.55 0.61 -4.78
CA ASN A 143 -5.15 0.47 -4.35
C ASN A 143 -4.28 1.70 -4.64
N PRO A 144 -4.43 2.44 -5.75
CA PRO A 144 -3.64 3.64 -6.03
C PRO A 144 -3.92 4.83 -5.10
N LEU A 145 -5.00 4.83 -4.31
CA LEU A 145 -5.30 5.94 -3.41
C LEU A 145 -4.21 6.10 -2.35
N ILE A 146 -3.79 7.34 -2.10
CA ILE A 146 -2.74 7.66 -1.14
C ILE A 146 -3.34 7.68 0.28
N ARG A 147 -2.77 6.88 1.19
CA ARG A 147 -3.20 6.69 2.58
C ARG A 147 -2.08 7.07 3.53
N ASN A 148 -1.64 8.32 3.44
CA ASN A 148 -0.51 8.85 4.21
C ASN A 148 -0.93 9.66 5.44
N THR A 149 -2.23 9.88 5.65
CA THR A 149 -2.73 10.54 6.85
C THR A 149 -2.90 9.51 7.97
N GLU A 150 -2.26 9.77 9.10
CA GLU A 150 -2.34 8.90 10.26
C GLU A 150 -3.70 9.05 10.94
N PHE A 151 -4.37 7.93 11.23
CA PHE A 151 -5.63 7.93 11.94
C PHE A 151 -5.40 7.87 13.45
N THR A 152 -6.01 8.81 14.18
CA THR A 152 -5.85 8.96 15.64
C THR A 152 -7.18 9.13 16.38
N GLN A 153 -8.31 9.18 15.67
CA GLN A 153 -9.62 9.44 16.25
C GLN A 153 -10.40 8.14 16.46
N TYR A 154 -9.96 7.34 17.42
CA TYR A 154 -10.57 6.05 17.71
C TYR A 154 -11.89 6.22 18.51
N ASP A 155 -12.94 5.54 18.06
CA ASP A 155 -14.14 5.29 18.82
C ASP A 155 -13.93 3.99 19.63
N GLU A 156 -13.63 4.15 20.93
CA GLU A 156 -13.32 3.00 21.79
C GLU A 156 -14.52 2.05 21.97
N GLU A 157 -15.76 2.56 21.83
CA GLU A 157 -16.97 1.75 21.89
C GLU A 157 -17.12 0.81 20.69
N SER A 158 -16.50 1.16 19.56
CA SER A 158 -16.52 0.32 18.35
C SER A 158 -15.52 -0.84 18.39
N LEU A 159 -14.57 -0.80 19.32
CA LEU A 159 -13.54 -1.82 19.41
C LEU A 159 -14.12 -3.18 19.81
N LYS A 160 -13.61 -4.22 19.18
CA LYS A 160 -13.94 -5.58 19.58
C LYS A 160 -13.42 -5.88 20.99
N ASP A 161 -14.07 -6.84 21.67
CA ASP A 161 -13.62 -7.27 23.00
C ASP A 161 -12.15 -7.69 22.99
N GLY A 162 -11.42 -7.22 23.96
CA GLY A 162 -9.99 -7.45 24.08
C GLY A 162 -9.09 -6.42 23.40
N TRP A 163 -9.63 -5.51 22.60
CA TRP A 163 -8.87 -4.42 21.98
C TRP A 163 -8.98 -3.13 22.78
N LYS A 164 -7.95 -2.29 22.76
CA LYS A 164 -7.91 -0.96 23.36
C LYS A 164 -6.98 -0.05 22.59
N VAL A 165 -7.19 1.24 22.70
CA VAL A 165 -6.25 2.27 22.21
C VAL A 165 -5.18 2.50 23.26
N LEU A 166 -3.92 2.67 22.82
CA LEU A 166 -2.85 3.08 23.73
C LEU A 166 -3.03 4.53 24.13
N SER A 167 -2.95 4.80 25.44
CA SER A 167 -3.03 6.16 25.99
C SER A 167 -1.67 6.84 26.00
N GLY A 168 -1.67 8.15 25.72
CA GLY A 168 -0.54 9.05 25.94
C GLY A 168 0.26 9.45 24.70
N GLY A 169 0.23 10.71 24.35
CA GLY A 169 1.07 11.34 23.34
C GLY A 169 1.07 10.62 21.98
N LYS A 170 2.25 10.30 21.47
CA LYS A 170 2.41 9.62 20.17
C LYS A 170 1.88 8.18 20.14
N GLU A 171 1.63 7.57 21.29
CA GLU A 171 1.13 6.19 21.36
C GLU A 171 -0.38 6.09 21.12
N SER A 172 -1.16 7.18 21.26
CA SER A 172 -2.61 7.20 21.02
C SER A 172 -3.04 6.85 19.59
N ARG A 173 -2.11 6.73 18.68
CA ARG A 173 -2.31 6.26 17.30
C ARG A 173 -2.35 4.74 17.13
N TYR A 174 -2.13 3.98 18.20
CA TYR A 174 -2.03 2.53 18.14
C TYR A 174 -3.16 1.82 18.89
N CYS A 175 -3.67 0.74 18.28
CA CYS A 175 -4.51 -0.25 18.93
C CYS A 175 -3.69 -1.48 19.32
N VAL A 176 -4.00 -2.06 20.46
CA VAL A 176 -3.39 -3.30 20.93
C VAL A 176 -4.46 -4.26 21.46
N SER A 177 -4.22 -5.56 21.29
CA SER A 177 -5.00 -6.62 21.94
C SER A 177 -4.46 -6.92 23.34
N LYS A 178 -5.31 -7.41 24.24
CA LYS A 178 -4.90 -7.94 25.56
C LYS A 178 -3.90 -9.10 25.44
N GLU A 179 -3.97 -9.84 24.34
CA GLU A 179 -3.10 -10.98 24.06
C GLU A 179 -1.71 -10.57 23.60
N HIS A 180 -1.54 -9.29 23.16
CA HIS A 180 -0.27 -8.74 22.76
C HIS A 180 0.30 -7.90 23.88
N TRP A 181 1.29 -8.44 24.57
CA TRP A 181 1.93 -7.75 25.70
C TRP A 181 2.79 -6.59 25.21
N LEU A 182 2.59 -5.43 25.83
CA LEU A 182 3.50 -4.32 25.60
C LEU A 182 4.80 -4.55 26.36
N PRO A 183 5.96 -4.31 25.74
CA PRO A 183 7.24 -4.42 26.42
C PRO A 183 7.28 -3.43 27.58
N LYS A 184 7.59 -3.91 28.79
CA LYS A 184 7.82 -3.04 29.94
C LYS A 184 9.16 -2.31 29.74
N LYS A 185 9.12 -0.98 29.77
CA LYS A 185 10.32 -0.15 29.79
C LYS A 185 10.99 -0.35 31.15
N THR A 186 12.01 -1.17 31.20
CA THR A 186 12.91 -1.20 32.35
C THR A 186 14.00 -0.17 32.13
N THR A 187 14.34 0.59 33.17
CA THR A 187 15.28 1.71 33.18
C THR A 187 16.54 1.42 32.34
N GLY A 188 16.62 2.04 31.15
CA GLY A 188 17.81 2.08 30.33
C GLY A 188 18.08 0.88 29.41
N MET A 189 17.42 -0.25 29.57
CA MET A 189 17.52 -1.40 28.67
C MET A 189 16.14 -1.90 28.27
N TYR A 190 15.92 -2.09 26.96
CA TYR A 190 14.74 -2.78 26.48
C TYR A 190 14.82 -4.26 26.88
N SER A 191 13.79 -4.72 27.56
CA SER A 191 13.68 -6.12 27.98
C SER A 191 13.29 -6.99 26.79
N SER A 192 13.82 -8.21 26.72
CA SER A 192 13.31 -9.29 25.85
C SER A 192 11.88 -9.70 26.18
N THR A 193 11.33 -9.19 27.29
CA THR A 193 9.95 -9.38 27.72
C THR A 193 9.05 -8.63 26.76
N GLY A 194 8.24 -9.34 25.97
CA GLY A 194 7.35 -8.75 24.97
C GLY A 194 7.82 -8.94 23.51
N TYR A 195 8.91 -9.71 23.30
CA TYR A 195 9.31 -10.12 21.96
C TYR A 195 8.13 -10.74 21.20
N GLY A 196 7.84 -10.22 20.00
CA GLY A 196 6.70 -10.62 19.20
C GLY A 196 5.38 -9.93 19.55
N SER A 197 5.35 -9.03 20.55
CA SER A 197 4.18 -8.18 20.79
C SER A 197 3.87 -7.36 19.55
N GLN A 198 2.58 -7.18 19.26
CA GLN A 198 2.12 -6.44 18.09
C GLN A 198 1.21 -5.29 18.49
N LYS A 199 1.30 -4.20 17.74
CA LYS A 199 0.38 -3.05 17.78
C LYS A 199 -0.02 -2.66 16.37
N ILE A 200 -1.19 -2.05 16.22
CA ILE A 200 -1.74 -1.67 14.92
C ILE A 200 -1.86 -0.16 14.84
N SER A 201 -1.50 0.38 13.68
CA SER A 201 -1.84 1.75 13.28
C SER A 201 -2.56 1.75 11.93
N TYR A 202 -3.28 2.82 11.65
CA TYR A 202 -3.98 2.99 10.39
C TYR A 202 -3.53 4.24 9.67
N GLY A 203 -3.25 4.09 8.37
CA GLY A 203 -3.12 5.18 7.42
C GLY A 203 -4.41 5.31 6.62
N ILE A 204 -4.94 6.51 6.51
CA ILE A 204 -6.19 6.82 5.79
C ILE A 204 -5.93 7.79 4.65
N VAL A 205 -6.86 7.86 3.70
CA VAL A 205 -6.94 9.00 2.77
C VAL A 205 -7.23 10.25 3.60
N SER A 206 -6.62 11.38 3.24
CA SER A 206 -6.84 12.63 3.98
C SER A 206 -8.34 12.93 4.11
N PRO A 207 -8.85 13.29 5.29
CA PRO A 207 -10.24 13.75 5.46
C PRO A 207 -10.59 14.98 4.60
N ASP A 208 -9.58 15.79 4.24
CA ASP A 208 -9.74 16.95 3.36
C ASP A 208 -9.74 16.59 1.86
N ASP A 209 -9.53 15.32 1.52
CA ASP A 209 -9.62 14.86 0.14
C ASP A 209 -11.08 14.80 -0.30
N PRO A 210 -11.48 15.51 -1.37
CA PRO A 210 -12.85 15.50 -1.85
C PRO A 210 -13.27 14.15 -2.42
N LEU A 211 -12.35 13.17 -2.47
CA LEU A 211 -12.56 11.84 -3.06
C LEU A 211 -13.03 11.89 -4.51
N GLU A 212 -12.67 12.96 -5.23
CA GLU A 212 -12.89 13.09 -6.66
C GLU A 212 -11.79 12.33 -7.41
N TYR A 213 -12.18 11.28 -8.10
CA TYR A 213 -11.28 10.39 -8.81
C TYR A 213 -11.82 10.00 -10.18
N THR A 214 -10.92 9.71 -11.08
CA THR A 214 -11.20 9.06 -12.35
C THR A 214 -10.66 7.64 -12.31
N ILE A 215 -11.51 6.67 -12.61
CA ILE A 215 -11.19 5.24 -12.62
C ILE A 215 -11.33 4.72 -14.05
N ILE A 216 -10.33 3.94 -14.48
CA ILE A 216 -10.43 3.12 -15.69
C ILE A 216 -10.62 1.66 -15.28
N GLY A 217 -11.63 1.02 -15.87
CA GLY A 217 -11.96 -0.38 -15.61
C GLY A 217 -12.87 -0.95 -16.68
N VAL A 218 -13.19 -2.22 -16.58
CA VAL A 218 -14.17 -2.87 -17.44
C VAL A 218 -15.54 -2.82 -16.77
N GLN A 219 -16.56 -2.39 -17.49
CA GLN A 219 -17.94 -2.48 -17.01
C GLN A 219 -18.38 -3.93 -17.02
N LYS A 220 -18.80 -4.45 -15.87
CA LYS A 220 -19.41 -5.77 -15.72
C LYS A 220 -20.69 -5.65 -14.89
N GLY A 221 -21.81 -5.59 -15.58
CA GLY A 221 -23.08 -5.22 -14.95
C GLY A 221 -23.01 -3.84 -14.30
N ASP A 222 -23.24 -3.78 -13.01
CA ASP A 222 -23.16 -2.57 -12.18
C ASP A 222 -21.79 -2.37 -11.52
N THR A 223 -20.77 -3.11 -11.93
CA THR A 223 -19.46 -3.13 -11.27
C THR A 223 -18.36 -2.71 -12.23
N LEU A 224 -17.47 -1.84 -11.77
CA LEU A 224 -16.19 -1.57 -12.41
C LEU A 224 -15.17 -2.57 -11.87
N ILE A 225 -14.64 -3.41 -12.75
CA ILE A 225 -13.59 -4.37 -12.43
C ILE A 225 -12.27 -3.95 -13.07
N LYS A 226 -11.18 -4.41 -12.49
CA LYS A 226 -9.84 -4.19 -13.05
C LYS A 226 -9.71 -4.88 -14.41
N SER A 227 -9.15 -4.17 -15.39
CA SER A 227 -8.81 -4.76 -16.69
C SER A 227 -7.51 -5.54 -16.59
N GLU A 228 -7.48 -6.76 -17.11
CA GLU A 228 -6.26 -7.55 -17.25
C GLU A 228 -5.36 -7.03 -18.39
N ASP A 229 -5.95 -6.35 -19.37
CA ASP A 229 -5.24 -5.86 -20.55
C ASP A 229 -4.56 -4.50 -20.34
N VAL A 230 -4.95 -3.75 -19.30
CA VAL A 230 -4.41 -2.43 -19.00
C VAL A 230 -3.45 -2.53 -17.82
N ASP A 231 -2.18 -2.78 -18.13
CA ASP A 231 -1.10 -2.79 -17.14
C ASP A 231 -0.64 -1.35 -16.82
N SER A 232 -1.51 -0.58 -16.17
CA SER A 232 -1.28 0.84 -15.86
C SER A 232 -1.94 1.25 -14.55
N VAL A 233 -1.73 2.50 -14.15
CA VAL A 233 -2.47 3.11 -13.04
C VAL A 233 -3.95 3.14 -13.40
N THR A 234 -4.78 2.51 -12.57
CA THR A 234 -6.21 2.38 -12.82
C THR A 234 -7.05 3.51 -12.22
N THR A 235 -6.48 4.28 -11.30
CA THR A 235 -7.20 5.33 -10.57
C THR A 235 -6.31 6.55 -10.40
N VAL A 236 -6.81 7.71 -10.79
CA VAL A 236 -6.10 8.99 -10.72
C VAL A 236 -7.01 10.02 -10.03
N LYS A 237 -6.42 10.87 -9.20
CA LYS A 237 -7.13 11.96 -8.52
C LYS A 237 -7.58 13.02 -9.53
N GLY A 238 -8.82 13.47 -9.37
CA GLY A 238 -9.46 14.50 -10.19
C GLY A 238 -10.43 13.93 -11.23
N ILE A 239 -11.22 14.82 -11.80
CA ILE A 239 -12.22 14.52 -12.83
C ILE A 239 -11.57 14.69 -14.21
N MET A 240 -11.48 13.62 -14.98
CA MET A 240 -10.73 13.57 -16.25
C MET A 240 -11.52 12.86 -17.34
N THR A 241 -11.27 13.25 -18.58
CA THR A 241 -11.65 12.47 -19.77
C THR A 241 -10.67 11.32 -20.00
N ALA A 242 -11.01 10.38 -20.89
CA ALA A 242 -10.10 9.29 -21.28
C ALA A 242 -8.78 9.84 -21.86
N GLU A 243 -8.83 10.94 -22.60
CA GLU A 243 -7.64 11.58 -23.18
C GLU A 243 -6.73 12.19 -22.12
N GLU A 244 -7.30 12.92 -21.16
CA GLU A 244 -6.57 13.51 -20.04
C GLU A 244 -5.98 12.42 -19.12
N PHE A 245 -6.73 11.38 -18.84
CA PHE A 245 -6.27 10.21 -18.08
C PHE A 245 -5.09 9.53 -18.77
N ALA A 246 -5.18 9.30 -20.08
CA ALA A 246 -4.09 8.73 -20.87
C ALA A 246 -2.82 9.60 -20.83
N ALA A 247 -2.99 10.92 -20.91
CA ALA A 247 -1.88 11.86 -20.83
C ALA A 247 -1.20 11.86 -19.44
N GLU A 248 -1.99 11.81 -18.38
CA GLU A 248 -1.47 11.77 -17.00
C GLU A 248 -0.76 10.43 -16.71
N ASN A 249 -1.35 9.32 -17.12
CA ASN A 249 -0.73 8.00 -17.01
C ASN A 249 0.60 7.92 -17.75
N LYS A 250 0.68 8.48 -18.96
CA LYS A 250 1.93 8.56 -19.73
C LYS A 250 3.03 9.31 -18.99
N LYS A 251 2.71 10.42 -18.34
CA LYS A 251 3.70 11.17 -17.53
C LYS A 251 4.20 10.32 -16.37
N GLY A 252 3.30 9.65 -15.64
CA GLY A 252 3.64 8.78 -14.53
C GLY A 252 4.54 7.61 -14.95
N VAL A 253 4.16 6.89 -16.01
CA VAL A 253 4.94 5.75 -16.53
C VAL A 253 6.31 6.21 -17.04
N ARG A 254 6.40 7.29 -17.81
CA ARG A 254 7.68 7.82 -18.29
C ARG A 254 8.59 8.25 -17.15
N GLY A 255 8.07 9.03 -16.20
CA GLY A 255 8.84 9.48 -15.04
C GLY A 255 9.35 8.30 -14.20
N GLY A 256 8.49 7.34 -13.88
CA GLY A 256 8.84 6.13 -13.14
C GLY A 256 9.85 5.26 -13.88
N SER A 257 9.69 5.08 -15.19
CA SER A 257 10.60 4.27 -16.01
C SER A 257 11.98 4.91 -16.13
N ILE A 258 12.07 6.22 -16.37
CA ILE A 258 13.37 6.91 -16.41
C ILE A 258 14.07 6.81 -15.07
N PHE A 259 13.36 7.05 -13.97
CA PHE A 259 13.91 6.89 -12.62
C PHE A 259 14.39 5.44 -12.38
N GLY A 260 13.59 4.45 -12.75
CA GLY A 260 13.92 3.03 -12.60
C GLY A 260 15.18 2.63 -13.39
N ILE A 261 15.33 3.12 -14.62
CA ILE A 261 16.52 2.88 -15.45
C ILE A 261 17.76 3.49 -14.78
N VAL A 262 17.68 4.75 -14.37
CA VAL A 262 18.80 5.46 -13.73
C VAL A 262 19.19 4.80 -12.42
N ALA A 263 18.21 4.51 -11.56
CA ALA A 263 18.45 3.84 -10.27
C ALA A 263 19.04 2.43 -10.47
N GLY A 264 18.53 1.65 -11.42
CA GLY A 264 19.03 0.31 -11.74
C GLY A 264 20.48 0.33 -12.23
N ILE A 265 20.83 1.28 -13.10
CA ILE A 265 22.21 1.46 -13.58
C ILE A 265 23.12 1.86 -12.42
N LEU A 266 22.72 2.78 -11.57
CA LEU A 266 23.50 3.19 -10.40
C LEU A 266 23.77 2.04 -9.44
N LEU A 267 22.75 1.21 -9.15
CA LEU A 267 22.92 0.01 -8.31
C LEU A 267 23.91 -0.97 -8.95
N ALA A 268 23.83 -1.19 -10.26
CA ALA A 268 24.78 -2.06 -10.96
C ALA A 268 26.21 -1.51 -10.90
N ILE A 269 26.42 -0.21 -11.08
CA ILE A 269 27.74 0.44 -10.96
C ILE A 269 28.31 0.29 -9.55
N ILE A 270 27.50 0.54 -8.50
CA ILE A 270 27.91 0.32 -7.10
C ILE A 270 28.32 -1.14 -6.90
N GLY A 271 27.52 -2.08 -7.42
CA GLY A 271 27.83 -3.51 -7.35
C GLY A 271 29.16 -3.87 -8.01
N VAL A 272 29.46 -3.31 -9.18
CA VAL A 272 30.74 -3.47 -9.87
C VAL A 272 31.88 -2.93 -9.00
N GLY A 273 31.74 -1.73 -8.46
CA GLY A 273 32.73 -1.15 -7.53
C GLY A 273 33.03 -2.07 -6.35
N MET A 274 31.98 -2.64 -5.72
CA MET A 274 32.13 -3.56 -4.57
C MET A 274 32.79 -4.89 -4.95
N THR A 275 32.65 -5.35 -6.20
CA THR A 275 33.30 -6.58 -6.69
C THR A 275 34.74 -6.36 -7.16
N ALA A 276 35.02 -5.20 -7.76
CA ALA A 276 36.30 -4.85 -8.38
C ALA A 276 37.37 -4.40 -7.38
N PHE A 277 36.97 -3.70 -6.28
CA PHE A 277 37.94 -3.28 -5.27
C PHE A 277 38.53 -4.48 -4.53
N ARG A 278 39.71 -4.95 -4.99
CA ARG A 278 40.60 -5.76 -4.16
C ARG A 278 41.11 -4.87 -3.01
N ARG A 279 41.02 -5.35 -1.76
CA ARG A 279 41.85 -4.81 -0.70
C ARG A 279 43.32 -5.03 -1.13
N GLN A 280 44.04 -3.96 -1.38
CA GLN A 280 45.49 -3.97 -1.26
C GLN A 280 45.85 -4.14 0.22
#